data_d24551c12705083c4f5fcca40f0b1a94
#
_entry.id   d24551c12705083c4f5fcca40f0b1a94
#
_cell.length_a   1.000
_cell.length_b   1.000
_cell.length_c   1.000
_cell.angle_alpha   90.00
_cell.angle_beta   90.00
_cell.angle_gamma   90.00
#
_symmetry.space_group_name_H-M   'P 1'
#
loop_
_entity.id
_entity.type
_entity.pdbx_description
1 polymer ?
#
loop_
_entity_poly.entity_id
_entity_poly.type
_entity_poly.pdbx_seq_one_letter_code
_entity_poly.pdbx_strand_id
1 'polypeptide(L)'
;METVFTYEQMGTFWKVTIYESLSLSVEETLEQEIKNRLVDFDNLYSRFKKTSLVYELSQKVGVVEVPSDLINILRLYKQMYVVSQKKFTPCVGALMEDIGYDAEYSLVAKKDMRAVPDFEKAVCIIDDTHIELHESVLLDIGAIGKGYCVDLISS
;
A
#
# COMPACT_ATOMS: atom_id res chain seq x y z
N MET A 1 32.28 -8.30 -4.85
CA MET A 1 32.07 -7.24 -3.81
C MET A 1 30.56 -7.01 -3.77
N GLU A 2 29.98 -6.75 -2.60
CA GLU A 2 28.53 -6.49 -2.52
C GLU A 2 28.28 -5.00 -2.64
N THR A 3 27.24 -4.61 -3.39
CA THR A 3 26.71 -3.23 -3.39
C THR A 3 25.48 -3.21 -2.51
N VAL A 4 25.39 -2.28 -1.56
CA VAL A 4 24.32 -2.18 -0.58
C VAL A 4 23.69 -0.80 -0.59
N PHE A 5 22.38 -0.72 -0.83
CA PHE A 5 21.60 0.50 -0.72
C PHE A 5 20.71 0.43 0.53
N THR A 6 20.54 1.56 1.21
CA THR A 6 19.68 1.67 2.39
C THR A 6 18.78 2.89 2.28
N TYR A 7 17.48 2.71 2.60
CA TYR A 7 16.48 3.78 2.53
C TYR A 7 15.60 3.74 3.77
N GLU A 8 15.06 4.89 4.14
CA GLU A 8 13.96 4.98 5.10
C GLU A 8 12.72 5.45 4.34
N GLN A 9 11.73 4.56 4.15
CA GLN A 9 10.52 4.83 3.39
C GLN A 9 9.37 3.95 3.86
N MET A 10 8.11 4.40 3.71
CA MET A 10 6.92 3.67 4.14
C MET A 10 6.96 3.27 5.64
N GLY A 11 7.55 4.14 6.48
CA GLY A 11 7.67 3.91 7.92
C GLY A 11 8.56 2.73 8.32
N THR A 12 9.51 2.34 7.47
CA THR A 12 10.47 1.25 7.75
C THR A 12 11.80 1.48 7.06
N PHE A 13 12.81 0.70 7.48
CA PHE A 13 14.12 0.68 6.84
C PHE A 13 14.16 -0.40 5.76
N TRP A 14 14.70 -0.03 4.60
CA TRP A 14 14.91 -0.89 3.46
C TRP A 14 16.39 -1.13 3.27
N LYS A 15 16.75 -2.37 2.96
CA LYS A 15 18.11 -2.76 2.58
C LYS A 15 18.02 -3.59 1.31
N VAL A 16 18.67 -3.11 0.26
CA VAL A 16 18.83 -3.83 -1.02
C VAL A 16 20.29 -4.22 -1.14
N THR A 17 20.57 -5.50 -1.36
CA THR A 17 21.93 -6.02 -1.53
C THR A 17 22.05 -6.69 -2.88
N ILE A 18 23.00 -6.24 -3.68
CA ILE A 18 23.36 -6.81 -4.98
C ILE A 18 24.69 -7.54 -4.83
N TYR A 19 24.69 -8.83 -5.10
CA TYR A 19 25.86 -9.71 -4.91
C TYR A 19 26.83 -9.68 -6.11
N GLU A 20 26.86 -8.57 -6.81
CA GLU A 20 27.75 -8.34 -7.94
C GLU A 20 28.49 -7.01 -7.76
N SER A 21 29.65 -6.89 -8.40
CA SER A 21 30.37 -5.62 -8.50
C SER A 21 29.79 -4.79 -9.64
N LEU A 22 29.21 -3.67 -9.32
CA LEU A 22 28.68 -2.72 -10.30
C LEU A 22 29.71 -1.67 -10.67
N SER A 23 29.61 -1.11 -11.89
CA SER A 23 30.31 0.15 -12.18
C SER A 23 29.63 1.30 -11.46
N LEU A 24 30.38 2.36 -11.16
CA LEU A 24 29.84 3.53 -10.47
C LEU A 24 28.59 4.10 -11.15
N SER A 25 28.60 4.18 -12.48
CA SER A 25 27.45 4.71 -13.24
C SER A 25 26.19 3.82 -13.13
N VAL A 26 26.35 2.51 -13.05
CA VAL A 26 25.23 1.57 -12.86
C VAL A 26 24.73 1.65 -11.43
N GLU A 27 25.63 1.76 -10.46
CA GLU A 27 25.30 1.89 -9.04
C GLU A 27 24.45 3.15 -8.78
N GLU A 28 24.88 4.32 -9.28
CA GLU A 28 24.15 5.58 -9.19
C GLU A 28 22.76 5.52 -9.83
N THR A 29 22.67 4.88 -11.02
CA THR A 29 21.41 4.72 -11.74
C THR A 29 20.43 3.85 -10.95
N LEU A 30 20.89 2.68 -10.48
CA LEU A 30 20.06 1.76 -9.69
C LEU A 30 19.62 2.36 -8.37
N GLU A 31 20.52 3.06 -7.67
CA GLU A 31 20.16 3.75 -6.42
C GLU A 31 19.00 4.73 -6.64
N GLN A 32 19.08 5.52 -7.71
CA GLN A 32 18.03 6.49 -8.02
C GLN A 32 16.72 5.81 -8.45
N GLU A 33 16.78 4.75 -9.24
CA GLU A 33 15.59 4.00 -9.68
C GLU A 33 14.88 3.33 -8.50
N ILE A 34 15.62 2.66 -7.62
CA ILE A 34 15.07 2.04 -6.42
C ILE A 34 14.42 3.10 -5.52
N LYS A 35 15.13 4.22 -5.29
CA LYS A 35 14.62 5.32 -4.48
C LYS A 35 13.33 5.90 -5.06
N ASN A 36 13.29 6.16 -6.36
CA ASN A 36 12.11 6.68 -7.03
C ASN A 36 10.93 5.70 -6.89
N ARG A 37 11.16 4.41 -7.11
CA ARG A 37 10.12 3.38 -6.95
C ARG A 37 9.53 3.35 -5.55
N LEU A 38 10.37 3.40 -4.52
CA LEU A 38 9.94 3.44 -3.12
C LEU A 38 9.11 4.70 -2.81
N VAL A 39 9.58 5.86 -3.27
CA VAL A 39 8.90 7.15 -3.07
C VAL A 39 7.56 7.18 -3.80
N ASP A 40 7.51 6.74 -5.05
CA ASP A 40 6.28 6.74 -5.86
C ASP A 40 5.24 5.79 -5.26
N PHE A 41 5.66 4.60 -4.83
CA PHE A 41 4.79 3.64 -4.16
C PHE A 41 4.20 4.21 -2.86
N ASP A 42 5.01 4.85 -2.03
CA ASP A 42 4.57 5.49 -0.80
C ASP A 42 3.62 6.68 -1.08
N ASN A 43 3.91 7.49 -2.10
CA ASN A 43 3.05 8.60 -2.49
C ASN A 43 1.68 8.13 -2.99
N LEU A 44 1.62 7.02 -3.72
CA LEU A 44 0.37 6.48 -4.23
C LEU A 44 -0.46 5.78 -3.14
N TYR A 45 0.18 5.02 -2.26
CA TYR A 45 -0.51 4.02 -1.46
C TYR A 45 -0.47 4.25 0.05
N SER A 46 0.16 5.32 0.54
CA SER A 46 0.16 5.63 1.96
C SER A 46 -1.17 6.24 2.41
N ARG A 47 -1.91 5.56 3.27
CA ARG A 47 -3.14 6.11 3.87
C ARG A 47 -2.88 7.32 4.78
N PHE A 48 -1.64 7.54 5.18
CA PHE A 48 -1.23 8.70 5.99
C PHE A 48 -1.10 9.99 5.17
N LYS A 49 -1.02 9.89 3.84
CA LYS A 49 -0.87 11.03 2.94
C LYS A 49 -2.22 11.40 2.34
N LYS A 50 -2.73 12.58 2.63
CA LYS A 50 -3.99 13.10 2.08
C LYS A 50 -3.96 13.31 0.56
N THR A 51 -2.77 13.28 -0.03
CA THR A 51 -2.54 13.37 -1.48
C THR A 51 -2.39 12.02 -2.16
N SER A 52 -2.48 10.92 -1.41
CA SER A 52 -2.34 9.57 -1.96
C SER A 52 -3.61 9.11 -2.66
N LEU A 53 -3.45 8.18 -3.61
CA LEU A 53 -4.55 7.54 -4.30
C LEU A 53 -5.52 6.85 -3.31
N VAL A 54 -5.01 6.12 -2.32
CA VAL A 54 -5.88 5.41 -1.35
C VAL A 54 -6.70 6.38 -0.49
N TYR A 55 -6.16 7.57 -0.18
CA TYR A 55 -6.94 8.61 0.47
C TYR A 55 -7.97 9.23 -0.48
N GLU A 56 -7.61 9.50 -1.73
CA GLU A 56 -8.54 10.00 -2.75
C GLU A 56 -9.71 9.02 -2.96
N LEU A 57 -9.42 7.73 -3.05
CA LEU A 57 -10.42 6.67 -3.19
C LEU A 57 -11.39 6.64 -2.01
N SER A 58 -10.93 6.94 -0.80
CA SER A 58 -11.80 6.99 0.39
C SER A 58 -12.88 8.08 0.32
N GLN A 59 -12.75 9.03 -0.60
CA GLN A 59 -13.73 10.11 -0.82
C GLN A 59 -14.66 9.85 -2.02
N LYS A 60 -14.55 8.67 -2.65
CA LYS A 60 -15.28 8.33 -3.88
C LYS A 60 -16.22 7.15 -3.67
N VAL A 61 -17.26 7.12 -4.49
CA VAL A 61 -18.18 5.99 -4.67
C VAL A 61 -18.42 5.82 -6.17
N GLY A 62 -18.61 4.60 -6.62
CA GLY A 62 -18.79 4.24 -8.03
C GLY A 62 -17.52 3.73 -8.69
N VAL A 63 -17.52 3.71 -10.03
CA VAL A 63 -16.41 3.17 -10.83
C VAL A 63 -15.27 4.18 -10.90
N VAL A 64 -14.06 3.71 -10.62
CA VAL A 64 -12.84 4.51 -10.62
C VAL A 64 -11.73 3.76 -11.33
N GLU A 65 -11.00 4.46 -12.20
CA GLU A 65 -9.76 3.98 -12.81
C GLU A 65 -8.62 4.05 -11.78
N VAL A 66 -7.83 2.97 -11.70
CA VAL A 66 -6.70 2.85 -10.77
C VAL A 66 -5.52 2.15 -11.43
N PRO A 67 -4.28 2.34 -10.96
CA PRO A 67 -3.14 1.60 -11.47
C PRO A 67 -3.30 0.08 -11.31
N SER A 68 -2.78 -0.67 -12.28
CA SER A 68 -2.79 -2.15 -12.26
C SER A 68 -2.12 -2.74 -11.02
N ASP A 69 -1.13 -2.06 -10.46
CA ASP A 69 -0.49 -2.45 -9.20
C ASP A 69 -1.50 -2.51 -8.05
N LEU A 70 -2.41 -1.52 -7.94
CA LEU A 70 -3.46 -1.57 -6.92
C LEU A 70 -4.42 -2.74 -7.15
N ILE A 71 -4.78 -3.01 -8.40
CA ILE A 71 -5.61 -4.18 -8.75
C ILE A 71 -4.94 -5.48 -8.29
N ASN A 72 -3.65 -5.63 -8.58
CA ASN A 72 -2.90 -6.83 -8.18
C ASN A 72 -2.82 -6.97 -6.65
N ILE A 73 -2.58 -5.88 -5.94
CA ILE A 73 -2.59 -5.85 -4.47
C ILE A 73 -3.98 -6.23 -3.93
N LEU A 74 -5.06 -5.68 -4.48
CA LEU A 74 -6.42 -6.01 -4.07
C LEU A 74 -6.81 -7.46 -4.37
N ARG A 75 -6.30 -8.04 -5.47
CA ARG A 75 -6.47 -9.47 -5.78
C ARG A 75 -5.79 -10.36 -4.72
N LEU A 76 -4.59 -10.00 -4.29
CA LEU A 76 -3.90 -10.68 -3.20
C LEU A 76 -4.68 -10.56 -1.89
N TYR A 77 -5.20 -9.37 -1.57
CA TYR A 77 -6.08 -9.19 -0.41
C TYR A 77 -7.32 -10.07 -0.51
N LYS A 78 -7.94 -10.20 -1.68
CA LYS A 78 -9.14 -11.04 -1.88
C LYS A 78 -8.84 -12.51 -1.59
N GLN A 79 -7.69 -13.02 -2.02
CA GLN A 79 -7.26 -14.38 -1.71
C GLN A 79 -7.07 -14.57 -0.20
N MET A 80 -6.34 -13.64 0.45
CA MET A 80 -6.10 -13.70 1.89
C MET A 80 -7.38 -13.49 2.71
N TYR A 81 -8.32 -12.68 2.23
CA TYR A 81 -9.63 -12.47 2.86
C TYR A 81 -10.43 -13.78 2.95
N VAL A 82 -10.46 -14.54 1.86
CA VAL A 82 -11.14 -15.85 1.84
C VAL A 82 -10.43 -16.84 2.79
N VAL A 83 -9.11 -17.01 2.66
CA VAL A 83 -8.33 -17.97 3.46
C VAL A 83 -8.39 -17.64 4.96
N SER A 84 -8.40 -16.36 5.33
CA SER A 84 -8.47 -15.91 6.71
C SER A 84 -9.88 -15.88 7.30
N GLN A 85 -10.88 -16.32 6.56
CA GLN A 85 -12.30 -16.22 6.97
C GLN A 85 -12.68 -14.76 7.28
N LYS A 86 -12.36 -13.85 6.35
CA LYS A 86 -12.66 -12.42 6.40
C LYS A 86 -11.88 -11.60 7.44
N LYS A 87 -10.86 -12.17 8.09
CA LYS A 87 -10.08 -11.49 9.12
C LYS A 87 -8.95 -10.62 8.56
N PHE A 88 -8.49 -10.90 7.34
CA PHE A 88 -7.44 -10.15 6.67
C PHE A 88 -8.06 -9.30 5.55
N THR A 89 -8.17 -8.01 5.76
CA THR A 89 -8.87 -7.08 4.86
C THR A 89 -8.13 -5.75 4.71
N PRO A 90 -8.14 -5.13 3.52
CA PRO A 90 -7.60 -3.78 3.35
C PRO A 90 -8.53 -2.69 3.90
N CYS A 91 -9.80 -3.00 4.23
CA CYS A 91 -10.80 -2.01 4.63
C CYS A 91 -10.64 -1.52 6.08
N VAL A 92 -9.50 -1.80 6.71
CA VAL A 92 -9.25 -1.46 8.13
C VAL A 92 -8.74 -0.03 8.34
N GLY A 93 -8.45 0.74 7.30
CA GLY A 93 -7.76 2.04 7.42
C GLY A 93 -8.45 2.99 8.39
N ALA A 94 -9.77 3.10 8.32
CA ALA A 94 -10.54 3.97 9.21
C ALA A 94 -10.50 3.50 10.67
N LEU A 95 -10.59 2.20 10.92
CA LEU A 95 -10.45 1.64 12.26
C LEU A 95 -9.03 1.86 12.81
N MET A 96 -8.01 1.71 11.98
CA MET A 96 -6.62 1.96 12.38
C MET A 96 -6.39 3.40 12.84
N GLU A 97 -7.00 4.39 12.16
CA GLU A 97 -7.00 5.78 12.65
C GLU A 97 -7.74 5.94 13.98
N ASP A 98 -8.87 5.23 14.16
CA ASP A 98 -9.69 5.35 15.37
C ASP A 98 -9.02 4.73 16.60
N ILE A 99 -8.15 3.73 16.42
CA ILE A 99 -7.32 3.20 17.52
C ILE A 99 -6.03 3.99 17.77
N GLY A 100 -5.84 5.11 17.04
CA GLY A 100 -4.71 6.02 17.20
C GLY A 100 -3.49 5.72 16.31
N TYR A 101 -3.61 4.78 15.39
CA TYR A 101 -2.60 4.59 14.35
C TYR A 101 -2.93 5.48 13.16
N ASP A 102 -2.94 6.79 13.41
CA ASP A 102 -3.23 7.88 12.50
C ASP A 102 -1.94 8.49 11.92
N ALA A 103 -2.07 9.56 11.13
CA ALA A 103 -0.95 10.25 10.50
C ALA A 103 0.01 10.91 11.50
N GLU A 104 -0.50 11.28 12.68
CA GLU A 104 0.26 11.88 13.78
C GLU A 104 0.83 10.85 14.77
N TYR A 105 0.53 9.55 14.56
CA TYR A 105 0.86 8.47 15.49
C TYR A 105 0.43 8.79 16.92
N SER A 106 -0.79 9.30 17.07
CA SER A 106 -1.31 9.75 18.37
C SER A 106 -1.36 8.65 19.43
N LEU A 107 -1.52 7.39 19.01
CA LEU A 107 -1.67 6.19 19.85
C LEU A 107 -2.77 6.34 20.91
N VAL A 108 -3.73 7.23 20.63
CA VAL A 108 -4.90 7.49 21.50
C VAL A 108 -6.14 6.99 20.78
N ALA A 109 -6.75 5.95 21.33
CA ALA A 109 -7.99 5.40 20.78
C ALA A 109 -9.17 6.36 20.97
N LYS A 110 -9.98 6.53 19.94
CA LYS A 110 -11.25 7.26 20.02
C LYS A 110 -12.26 6.47 20.82
N LYS A 111 -13.23 7.18 21.40
CA LYS A 111 -14.34 6.56 22.15
C LYS A 111 -15.26 5.75 21.25
N ASP A 112 -15.56 6.30 20.07
CA ASP A 112 -16.43 5.67 19.07
C ASP A 112 -15.59 5.23 17.89
N MET A 113 -15.56 3.93 17.62
CA MET A 113 -14.77 3.32 16.54
C MET A 113 -15.67 2.98 15.35
N ARG A 114 -15.20 3.26 14.15
CA ARG A 114 -15.87 2.90 12.91
C ARG A 114 -15.81 1.38 12.69
N ALA A 115 -16.91 0.81 12.22
CA ALA A 115 -16.94 -0.58 11.81
C ALA A 115 -16.05 -0.79 10.57
N VAL A 116 -15.45 -1.99 10.48
CA VAL A 116 -14.69 -2.38 9.27
C VAL A 116 -15.68 -2.83 8.20
N PRO A 117 -15.70 -2.19 7.02
CA PRO A 117 -16.53 -2.63 5.90
C PRO A 117 -16.21 -4.07 5.45
N ASP A 118 -17.22 -4.80 5.01
CA ASP A 118 -17.03 -6.09 4.34
C ASP A 118 -16.35 -5.84 2.99
N PHE A 119 -15.16 -6.36 2.79
CA PHE A 119 -14.34 -6.07 1.60
C PHE A 119 -15.05 -6.47 0.30
N GLU A 120 -15.73 -7.61 0.26
CA GLU A 120 -16.44 -8.06 -0.95
C GLU A 120 -17.67 -7.21 -1.28
N LYS A 121 -18.22 -6.49 -0.28
CA LYS A 121 -19.34 -5.58 -0.47
C LYS A 121 -18.89 -4.16 -0.77
N ALA A 122 -17.77 -3.73 -0.19
CA ALA A 122 -17.28 -2.37 -0.33
C ALA A 122 -16.51 -2.14 -1.63
N VAL A 123 -15.77 -3.15 -2.11
CA VAL A 123 -14.86 -3.03 -3.27
C VAL A 123 -15.09 -4.18 -4.26
N CYS A 124 -15.45 -3.85 -5.49
CA CYS A 124 -15.54 -4.78 -6.61
C CYS A 124 -14.40 -4.50 -7.60
N ILE A 125 -13.59 -5.49 -7.93
CA ILE A 125 -12.60 -5.40 -9.01
C ILE A 125 -13.32 -5.71 -10.31
N ILE A 126 -13.39 -4.74 -11.24
CA ILE A 126 -14.07 -4.87 -12.53
C ILE A 126 -13.13 -5.50 -13.56
N ASP A 127 -11.94 -4.94 -13.72
CA ASP A 127 -10.92 -5.36 -14.68
C ASP A 127 -9.50 -5.08 -14.18
N ASP A 128 -8.52 -4.97 -15.07
CA ASP A 128 -7.11 -4.73 -14.72
C ASP A 128 -6.79 -3.27 -14.39
N THR A 129 -7.76 -2.36 -14.56
CA THR A 129 -7.57 -0.91 -14.36
C THR A 129 -8.74 -0.24 -13.65
N HIS A 130 -9.85 -0.94 -13.37
CA HIS A 130 -11.03 -0.36 -12.76
C HIS A 130 -11.50 -1.14 -11.54
N ILE A 131 -11.90 -0.39 -10.52
CA ILE A 131 -12.65 -0.88 -9.36
C ILE A 131 -13.97 -0.14 -9.23
N GLU A 132 -14.94 -0.76 -8.59
CA GLU A 132 -16.15 -0.08 -8.14
C GLU A 132 -16.18 -0.04 -6.62
N LEU A 133 -16.35 1.16 -6.08
CA LEU A 133 -16.51 1.42 -4.66
C LEU A 133 -18.00 1.60 -4.35
N HIS A 134 -18.57 0.71 -3.56
CA HIS A 134 -20.00 0.78 -3.20
C HIS A 134 -20.25 1.66 -1.97
N GLU A 135 -19.21 1.96 -1.20
CA GLU A 135 -19.24 2.85 -0.04
C GLU A 135 -17.87 3.54 0.13
N SER A 136 -17.85 4.61 0.91
CA SER A 136 -16.60 5.27 1.32
C SER A 136 -15.75 4.33 2.17
N VAL A 137 -14.54 4.00 1.72
CA VAL A 137 -13.64 3.08 2.41
C VAL A 137 -12.19 3.57 2.35
N LEU A 138 -11.56 3.73 3.50
CA LEU A 138 -10.13 4.02 3.59
C LEU A 138 -9.36 2.69 3.56
N LEU A 139 -8.71 2.44 2.44
CA LEU A 139 -7.89 1.25 2.27
C LEU A 139 -6.55 1.40 3.03
N ASP A 140 -6.17 0.36 3.76
CA ASP A 140 -4.82 0.18 4.30
C ASP A 140 -4.19 -1.04 3.61
N ILE A 141 -3.22 -0.78 2.74
CA ILE A 141 -2.52 -1.84 2.01
C ILE A 141 -1.19 -2.24 2.66
N GLY A 142 -0.88 -1.72 3.84
CA GLY A 142 0.42 -1.90 4.50
C GLY A 142 0.85 -3.35 4.74
N ALA A 143 -0.11 -4.27 4.91
CA ALA A 143 0.20 -5.68 5.16
C ALA A 143 0.73 -6.42 3.92
N ILE A 144 0.30 -6.05 2.69
CA ILE A 144 0.76 -6.65 1.43
C ILE A 144 1.71 -5.71 0.69
N GLY A 145 1.46 -4.40 0.75
CA GLY A 145 2.10 -3.40 -0.10
C GLY A 145 3.62 -3.38 -0.02
N LYS A 146 4.21 -3.57 1.18
CA LYS A 146 5.67 -3.61 1.31
C LYS A 146 6.27 -4.82 0.58
N GLY A 147 5.67 -6.01 0.73
CA GLY A 147 6.10 -7.22 0.02
C GLY A 147 5.93 -7.07 -1.50
N TYR A 148 4.81 -6.51 -1.94
CA TYR A 148 4.58 -6.21 -3.36
C TYR A 148 5.62 -5.22 -3.92
N CYS A 149 5.98 -4.19 -3.15
CA CYS A 149 7.02 -3.25 -3.55
C CYS A 149 8.42 -3.91 -3.63
N VAL A 150 8.72 -4.91 -2.78
CA VAL A 150 9.94 -5.73 -2.92
C VAL A 150 9.95 -6.45 -4.26
N ASP A 151 8.85 -7.06 -4.67
CA ASP A 151 8.74 -7.76 -5.95
C ASP A 151 8.95 -6.80 -7.13
N LEU A 152 8.39 -5.58 -7.05
CA LEU A 152 8.58 -4.53 -8.06
C LEU A 152 10.03 -4.02 -8.18
N ILE A 153 10.80 -4.04 -7.09
CA ILE A 153 12.20 -3.62 -7.09
C ILE A 153 13.10 -4.74 -7.61
N SER A 154 12.68 -5.99 -7.41
CA SER A 154 13.48 -7.18 -7.75
C SER A 154 13.28 -7.64 -9.20
N SER A 155 12.28 -7.12 -9.92
CA SER A 155 11.96 -7.44 -11.32
C SER A 155 12.71 -6.56 -12.30
#